data_f14fa7d37e139a4e0bd9bca8810fbde0
#
_entry.id   f14fa7d37e139a4e0bd9bca8810fbde0
#
_cell.length_a   1.000
_cell.length_b   1.000
_cell.length_c   1.000
_cell.angle_alpha   90.00
_cell.angle_beta   90.00
_cell.angle_gamma   90.00
#
_symmetry.space_group_name_H-M   'P 1'
#
loop_
_entity.id
_entity.type
_entity.pdbx_description
1 polymer ?
#
loop_
_entity_poly.entity_id
_entity_poly.type
_entity_poly.pdbx_seq_one_letter_code
_entity_poly.pdbx_strand_id
1 'polypeptide(L)'
;MTDCKASWNDLPAETQNEIVRLVPILGGKCSQLATVCRDWHSIIEPLNFSNISLTIPCLADPISQTMLFRHREQIRYIWFKVELEGFCCMNCRSPSNRSLSSARDNKILMNGFERLFKTLSTWEPCDGHLVLDISVYSPTDNQHWFKYLDFRPDNDLDDQETAILDDPAHGWVAGQNNSDAGILPTTALFDDIMNFVMNPGDIADQQDIGNQQLIESFRSTKLCKLTIFENFTEEYPEAGIVFPAIRALDPDVSRKLVRSSLHLTTLSASFIVDASHFFAECQDSWVWKNLTSLTLTSRALTESTSPSDINGMLHAAAAAAFKMPKLDTMELWNGRRGVAMLFRYQRAQNWQPAIITLRGTSVLALDDPTVVRAWDNVAYQHSHGTVKFVQDSIDSNKIRSHADAIRLLGLSTDVVRPVSLQQILRENRLRRTGHRRDWY
;
A
#
# COMPACT_ATOMS: atom_id res chain seq x y z
N MET A 1 -48.47 32.59 16.04
CA MET A 1 -47.56 31.85 15.17
C MET A 1 -47.36 30.48 15.76
N THR A 2 -48.06 29.47 15.26
CA THR A 2 -47.94 28.10 15.69
C THR A 2 -46.64 27.56 15.09
N ASP A 3 -45.64 27.30 15.95
CA ASP A 3 -44.43 26.57 15.56
C ASP A 3 -44.81 25.18 15.03
N CYS A 4 -44.91 25.05 13.72
CA CYS A 4 -44.98 23.74 13.07
C CYS A 4 -43.64 23.09 13.24
N LYS A 5 -43.45 22.30 14.32
CA LYS A 5 -42.30 21.41 14.45
C LYS A 5 -42.47 20.31 13.41
N ALA A 6 -41.62 20.33 12.38
CA ALA A 6 -41.57 19.23 11.41
C ALA A 6 -41.25 17.94 12.16
N SER A 7 -42.09 16.92 11.98
CA SER A 7 -41.89 15.58 12.55
C SER A 7 -41.16 14.71 11.54
N TRP A 8 -40.36 13.73 12.02
CA TRP A 8 -39.74 12.72 11.18
C TRP A 8 -40.72 12.03 10.23
N ASN A 9 -41.92 11.73 10.74
CA ASN A 9 -42.96 11.03 9.99
C ASN A 9 -43.63 11.90 8.91
N ASP A 10 -43.38 13.21 8.91
CA ASP A 10 -43.93 14.15 7.90
C ASP A 10 -42.99 14.24 6.67
N LEU A 11 -41.79 13.65 6.75
CA LEU A 11 -40.85 13.65 5.65
C LEU A 11 -41.17 12.52 4.64
N PRO A 12 -41.03 12.80 3.31
CA PRO A 12 -41.08 11.73 2.31
C PRO A 12 -40.10 10.63 2.59
N ALA A 13 -40.45 9.38 2.24
CA ALA A 13 -39.61 8.19 2.49
C ALA A 13 -38.19 8.34 1.88
N GLU A 14 -38.08 8.95 0.69
CA GLU A 14 -36.82 9.22 0.03
C GLU A 14 -35.92 10.14 0.86
N THR A 15 -36.51 11.18 1.46
CA THR A 15 -35.78 12.14 2.32
C THR A 15 -35.35 11.47 3.62
N GLN A 16 -36.21 10.65 4.22
CA GLN A 16 -35.85 9.86 5.40
C GLN A 16 -34.67 8.93 5.10
N ASN A 17 -34.72 8.22 3.97
CA ASN A 17 -33.67 7.32 3.55
C ASN A 17 -32.33 8.04 3.31
N GLU A 18 -32.36 9.22 2.68
CA GLU A 18 -31.15 10.03 2.48
C GLU A 18 -30.55 10.50 3.82
N ILE A 19 -31.39 10.96 4.75
CA ILE A 19 -30.93 11.36 6.08
C ILE A 19 -30.28 10.16 6.80
N VAL A 20 -30.91 8.98 6.77
CA VAL A 20 -30.36 7.76 7.40
C VAL A 20 -29.00 7.37 6.79
N ARG A 21 -28.81 7.53 5.47
CA ARG A 21 -27.53 7.28 4.79
C ARG A 21 -26.43 8.26 5.17
N LEU A 22 -26.78 9.49 5.53
CA LEU A 22 -25.83 10.52 5.94
C LEU A 22 -25.33 10.35 7.38
N VAL A 23 -26.13 9.70 8.26
CA VAL A 23 -25.77 9.57 9.68
C VAL A 23 -24.42 8.85 9.91
N PRO A 24 -24.06 7.76 9.20
CA PRO A 24 -22.76 7.14 9.31
C PRO A 24 -21.61 8.08 8.94
N ILE A 25 -21.82 8.91 7.93
CA ILE A 25 -20.82 9.88 7.43
C ILE A 25 -20.54 10.97 8.47
N LEU A 26 -21.54 11.29 9.29
CA LEU A 26 -21.46 12.30 10.37
C LEU A 26 -20.87 11.72 11.68
N GLY A 27 -20.33 10.50 11.67
CA GLY A 27 -19.66 9.90 12.83
C GLY A 27 -20.59 9.17 13.81
N GLY A 28 -21.80 8.81 13.40
CA GLY A 28 -22.71 8.00 14.21
C GLY A 28 -22.25 6.54 14.38
N LYS A 29 -22.49 5.93 15.56
CA LYS A 29 -22.25 4.49 15.79
C LYS A 29 -23.30 3.66 15.01
N CYS A 30 -22.96 3.28 13.79
CA CYS A 30 -23.86 2.64 12.84
C CYS A 30 -24.52 1.35 13.37
N SER A 31 -23.82 0.55 14.19
CA SER A 31 -24.37 -0.68 14.75
C SER A 31 -25.60 -0.47 15.62
N GLN A 32 -25.67 0.64 16.39
CA GLN A 32 -26.82 0.98 17.20
C GLN A 32 -28.00 1.50 16.36
N LEU A 33 -27.72 2.17 15.26
CA LEU A 33 -28.73 2.72 14.38
C LEU A 33 -29.50 1.63 13.61
N ALA A 34 -28.85 0.52 13.30
CA ALA A 34 -29.49 -0.63 12.66
C ALA A 34 -30.58 -1.29 13.54
N THR A 35 -30.62 -1.00 14.84
CA THR A 35 -31.61 -1.57 15.77
C THR A 35 -32.85 -0.67 15.99
N VAL A 36 -32.90 0.50 15.37
CA VAL A 36 -33.99 1.48 15.59
C VAL A 36 -35.33 0.98 15.03
N CYS A 37 -35.36 0.59 13.75
CA CYS A 37 -36.53 -0.01 13.12
C CYS A 37 -36.10 -0.82 11.87
N ARG A 38 -37.06 -1.51 11.23
CA ARG A 38 -36.78 -2.34 10.05
C ARG A 38 -36.26 -1.54 8.85
N ASP A 39 -36.77 -0.34 8.65
CA ASP A 39 -36.35 0.52 7.52
C ASP A 39 -34.89 1.00 7.74
N TRP A 40 -34.58 1.43 8.96
CA TRP A 40 -33.20 1.78 9.32
C TRP A 40 -32.27 0.58 9.21
N HIS A 41 -32.69 -0.60 9.67
CA HIS A 41 -31.92 -1.84 9.52
C HIS A 41 -31.57 -2.12 8.07
N SER A 42 -32.56 -2.05 7.17
CA SER A 42 -32.35 -2.34 5.75
C SER A 42 -31.36 -1.41 5.06
N ILE A 43 -31.21 -0.18 5.54
CA ILE A 43 -30.27 0.82 5.01
C ILE A 43 -28.92 0.74 5.69
N ILE A 44 -28.89 0.61 7.02
CA ILE A 44 -27.69 0.71 7.83
C ILE A 44 -26.90 -0.62 7.82
N GLU A 45 -27.57 -1.77 7.78
CA GLU A 45 -26.87 -3.06 7.79
C GLU A 45 -25.91 -3.23 6.62
N PRO A 46 -26.29 -2.93 5.35
CA PRO A 46 -25.34 -2.96 4.23
C PRO A 46 -24.15 -2.00 4.40
N LEU A 47 -24.38 -0.83 5.01
CA LEU A 47 -23.31 0.14 5.28
C LEU A 47 -22.35 -0.36 6.35
N ASN A 48 -22.87 -0.98 7.42
CA ASN A 48 -22.06 -1.58 8.48
C ASN A 48 -21.15 -2.71 7.98
N PHE A 49 -21.66 -3.52 7.04
CA PHE A 49 -20.92 -4.64 6.49
C PHE A 49 -20.09 -4.28 5.24
N SER A 50 -20.24 -3.08 4.68
CA SER A 50 -19.46 -2.65 3.51
C SER A 50 -17.97 -2.62 3.79
N ASN A 51 -17.57 -2.21 5.00
CA ASN A 51 -16.19 -2.10 5.46
C ASN A 51 -16.02 -2.89 6.74
N ILE A 52 -15.26 -3.97 6.69
CA ILE A 52 -15.05 -4.85 7.85
C ILE A 52 -13.57 -4.98 8.19
N SER A 53 -13.31 -5.18 9.49
CA SER A 53 -11.98 -5.54 10.00
C SER A 53 -11.98 -7.00 10.41
N LEU A 54 -11.04 -7.78 9.90
CA LEU A 54 -10.87 -9.19 10.20
C LEU A 54 -9.54 -9.46 10.90
N THR A 55 -9.55 -10.45 11.78
CA THR A 55 -8.35 -10.99 12.43
C THR A 55 -8.32 -12.51 12.27
N ILE A 56 -7.18 -13.13 12.54
CA ILE A 56 -7.05 -14.60 12.48
C ILE A 56 -8.07 -15.30 13.41
N PRO A 57 -8.30 -14.85 14.67
CA PRO A 57 -9.36 -15.40 15.52
C PRO A 57 -10.76 -15.31 14.91
N CYS A 58 -11.11 -14.18 14.27
CA CYS A 58 -12.40 -14.05 13.58
C CYS A 58 -12.58 -15.09 12.46
N LEU A 59 -11.50 -15.37 11.72
CA LEU A 59 -11.52 -16.40 10.67
C LEU A 59 -11.55 -17.84 11.23
N ALA A 60 -11.26 -18.04 12.50
CA ALA A 60 -11.34 -19.34 13.17
C ALA A 60 -12.70 -19.56 13.87
N ASP A 61 -13.43 -18.50 14.14
CA ASP A 61 -14.71 -18.56 14.87
C ASP A 61 -15.88 -18.91 13.93
N PRO A 62 -16.64 -19.99 14.21
CA PRO A 62 -17.76 -20.40 13.37
C PRO A 62 -18.88 -19.35 13.24
N ILE A 63 -19.10 -18.55 14.29
CA ILE A 63 -20.14 -17.50 14.29
C ILE A 63 -19.72 -16.40 13.32
N SER A 64 -18.47 -15.93 13.44
CA SER A 64 -17.90 -14.93 12.51
C SER A 64 -17.91 -15.42 11.07
N GLN A 65 -17.56 -16.68 10.82
CA GLN A 65 -17.62 -17.29 9.49
C GLN A 65 -19.04 -17.28 8.90
N THR A 66 -20.04 -17.61 9.72
CA THR A 66 -21.45 -17.59 9.31
C THR A 66 -21.90 -16.16 8.96
N MET A 67 -21.51 -15.18 9.78
CA MET A 67 -21.81 -13.77 9.53
C MET A 67 -21.13 -13.26 8.25
N LEU A 68 -19.86 -13.59 8.05
CA LEU A 68 -19.13 -13.24 6.83
C LEU A 68 -19.79 -13.81 5.58
N PHE A 69 -20.18 -15.10 5.62
CA PHE A 69 -20.85 -15.73 4.50
C PHE A 69 -22.22 -15.11 4.21
N ARG A 70 -22.98 -14.79 5.26
CA ARG A 70 -24.30 -14.15 5.13
C ARG A 70 -24.23 -12.78 4.47
N HIS A 71 -23.22 -11.97 4.83
CA HIS A 71 -23.08 -10.58 4.36
C HIS A 71 -22.07 -10.41 3.23
N ARG A 72 -21.54 -11.49 2.65
CA ARG A 72 -20.49 -11.48 1.62
C ARG A 72 -20.79 -10.57 0.41
N GLU A 73 -22.09 -10.45 0.05
CA GLU A 73 -22.52 -9.61 -1.08
C GLU A 73 -22.49 -8.11 -0.77
N GLN A 74 -22.49 -7.75 0.52
CA GLN A 74 -22.46 -6.37 0.99
C GLN A 74 -21.04 -5.88 1.23
N ILE A 75 -20.09 -6.81 1.49
CA ILE A 75 -18.71 -6.49 1.80
C ILE A 75 -17.99 -5.96 0.55
N ARG A 76 -17.38 -4.76 0.68
CA ARG A 76 -16.62 -4.07 -0.37
C ARG A 76 -15.17 -3.86 0.03
N TYR A 77 -14.90 -3.78 1.32
CA TYR A 77 -13.57 -3.55 1.87
C TYR A 77 -13.33 -4.47 3.07
N ILE A 78 -12.20 -5.17 3.05
CA ILE A 78 -11.72 -5.99 4.16
C ILE A 78 -10.38 -5.45 4.60
N TRP A 79 -10.27 -5.04 5.85
CA TRP A 79 -9.01 -4.77 6.51
C TRP A 79 -8.61 -6.00 7.32
N PHE A 80 -7.71 -6.80 6.79
CA PHE A 80 -7.19 -7.99 7.45
C PHE A 80 -5.99 -7.63 8.33
N LYS A 81 -6.14 -7.79 9.63
CA LYS A 81 -5.11 -7.50 10.63
C LYS A 81 -4.51 -8.79 11.14
N VAL A 82 -3.21 -8.95 10.93
CA VAL A 82 -2.42 -10.06 11.46
C VAL A 82 -1.65 -9.57 12.67
N GLU A 83 -2.01 -10.10 13.84
CA GLU A 83 -1.31 -9.82 15.08
C GLU A 83 -0.24 -10.88 15.31
N LEU A 84 1.01 -10.44 15.40
CA LEU A 84 2.17 -11.26 15.72
C LEU A 84 2.32 -11.40 17.24
N GLU A 85 3.25 -12.28 17.67
CA GLU A 85 3.55 -12.41 19.09
C GLU A 85 4.18 -11.12 19.64
N GLY A 86 3.78 -10.73 20.86
CA GLY A 86 4.43 -9.65 21.59
C GLY A 86 5.86 -10.02 21.99
N PHE A 87 6.76 -9.05 21.93
CA PHE A 87 8.14 -9.24 22.39
C PHE A 87 8.43 -8.37 23.64
N CYS A 88 9.36 -8.82 24.47
CA CYS A 88 9.74 -8.09 25.69
C CYS A 88 11.11 -7.41 25.53
N CYS A 89 11.43 -6.45 26.43
CA CYS A 89 12.69 -5.69 26.40
C CYS A 89 13.95 -6.55 26.43
N MET A 90 13.89 -7.74 27.00
CA MET A 90 15.03 -8.69 26.98
C MET A 90 15.31 -9.18 25.55
N ASN A 91 14.27 -9.31 24.73
CA ASN A 91 14.41 -9.71 23.32
C ASN A 91 14.92 -8.56 22.44
N CYS A 92 14.62 -7.30 22.79
CA CYS A 92 15.11 -6.13 22.07
C CYS A 92 16.65 -6.04 22.10
N ARG A 93 17.30 -6.57 23.14
CA ARG A 93 18.73 -6.48 23.38
C ARG A 93 19.54 -7.71 22.93
N SER A 94 18.89 -8.83 22.59
CA SER A 94 19.58 -10.10 22.25
C SER A 94 19.36 -10.54 20.82
N PRO A 95 20.40 -10.56 19.97
CA PRO A 95 20.29 -11.05 18.58
C PRO A 95 19.88 -12.51 18.46
N SER A 96 20.25 -13.35 19.46
CA SER A 96 20.06 -14.82 19.39
C SER A 96 18.61 -15.28 19.55
N ASN A 97 17.74 -14.48 20.16
CA ASN A 97 16.33 -14.86 20.35
C ASN A 97 15.41 -14.50 19.16
N ARG A 98 15.93 -13.79 18.18
CA ARG A 98 15.16 -13.30 17.01
C ARG A 98 14.84 -14.40 16.01
N SER A 99 15.75 -15.35 15.83
CA SER A 99 15.55 -16.47 14.90
C SER A 99 14.34 -17.34 15.24
N LEU A 100 14.04 -17.53 16.53
CA LEU A 100 12.89 -18.31 16.98
C LEU A 100 11.56 -17.54 16.84
N SER A 101 11.58 -16.22 17.02
CA SER A 101 10.42 -15.37 16.77
C SER A 101 10.03 -15.42 15.30
N SER A 102 10.97 -15.20 14.39
CA SER A 102 10.75 -15.21 12.95
C SER A 102 10.02 -16.48 12.44
N ALA A 103 10.43 -17.67 12.88
CA ALA A 103 9.77 -18.91 12.46
C ALA A 103 8.31 -19.03 12.95
N ARG A 104 8.02 -18.48 14.15
CA ARG A 104 6.66 -18.44 14.70
C ARG A 104 5.80 -17.43 13.96
N ASP A 105 6.33 -16.25 13.73
CA ASP A 105 5.66 -15.17 13.04
C ASP A 105 5.31 -15.58 11.60
N ASN A 106 6.23 -16.22 10.88
CA ASN A 106 5.97 -16.81 9.58
C ASN A 106 4.81 -17.82 9.62
N LYS A 107 4.75 -18.65 10.65
CA LYS A 107 3.65 -19.62 10.82
C LYS A 107 2.32 -18.93 11.07
N ILE A 108 2.29 -17.85 11.85
CA ILE A 108 1.09 -17.03 12.09
C ILE A 108 0.62 -16.40 10.78
N LEU A 109 1.52 -15.77 10.03
CA LEU A 109 1.26 -15.17 8.74
C LEU A 109 0.67 -16.17 7.75
N MET A 110 1.36 -17.30 7.55
CA MET A 110 0.91 -18.34 6.62
C MET A 110 -0.46 -18.89 6.97
N ASN A 111 -0.69 -19.21 8.26
CA ASN A 111 -2.00 -19.69 8.74
C ASN A 111 -3.08 -18.62 8.54
N GLY A 112 -2.77 -17.36 8.81
CA GLY A 112 -3.70 -16.24 8.62
C GLY A 112 -4.13 -16.10 7.15
N PHE A 113 -3.17 -16.09 6.24
CA PHE A 113 -3.44 -15.97 4.81
C PHE A 113 -4.16 -17.18 4.24
N GLU A 114 -3.75 -18.39 4.61
CA GLU A 114 -4.42 -19.60 4.17
C GLU A 114 -5.92 -19.59 4.57
N ARG A 115 -6.22 -19.24 5.81
CA ARG A 115 -7.60 -19.13 6.30
C ARG A 115 -8.39 -18.04 5.58
N LEU A 116 -7.81 -16.85 5.41
CA LEU A 116 -8.43 -15.73 4.71
C LEU A 116 -8.80 -16.14 3.27
N PHE A 117 -7.83 -16.64 2.52
CA PHE A 117 -8.07 -16.98 1.12
C PHE A 117 -8.96 -18.20 0.95
N LYS A 118 -8.91 -19.17 1.86
CA LYS A 118 -9.88 -20.26 1.89
C LYS A 118 -11.30 -19.72 2.11
N THR A 119 -11.49 -18.76 3.00
CA THR A 119 -12.80 -18.13 3.20
C THR A 119 -13.25 -17.37 1.95
N LEU A 120 -12.39 -16.50 1.40
CA LEU A 120 -12.71 -15.71 0.22
C LEU A 120 -12.95 -16.56 -1.05
N SER A 121 -12.29 -17.71 -1.18
CA SER A 121 -12.48 -18.60 -2.33
C SER A 121 -13.87 -19.26 -2.37
N THR A 122 -14.58 -19.30 -1.23
CA THR A 122 -15.95 -19.80 -1.16
C THR A 122 -17.00 -18.76 -1.58
N TRP A 123 -16.60 -17.50 -1.73
CA TRP A 123 -17.54 -16.45 -2.11
C TRP A 123 -17.77 -16.46 -3.64
N GLU A 124 -19.01 -16.28 -4.06
CA GLU A 124 -19.31 -16.09 -5.46
C GLU A 124 -18.89 -14.68 -5.93
N PRO A 125 -18.61 -14.48 -7.24
CA PRO A 125 -18.35 -13.16 -7.76
C PRO A 125 -19.56 -12.26 -7.51
N CYS A 126 -19.36 -11.17 -6.80
CA CYS A 126 -20.36 -10.12 -6.69
C CYS A 126 -20.13 -9.07 -7.79
N ASP A 127 -21.17 -8.35 -8.19
CA ASP A 127 -21.11 -7.23 -9.15
C ASP A 127 -20.36 -5.99 -8.57
N GLY A 128 -19.42 -6.18 -7.67
CA GLY A 128 -18.67 -5.13 -7.02
C GLY A 128 -17.21 -5.49 -6.81
N HIS A 129 -16.35 -4.46 -6.72
CA HIS A 129 -14.94 -4.64 -6.42
C HIS A 129 -14.74 -4.86 -4.92
N LEU A 130 -14.15 -6.00 -4.56
CA LEU A 130 -13.67 -6.25 -3.20
C LEU A 130 -12.25 -5.70 -3.06
N VAL A 131 -12.04 -4.82 -2.09
CA VAL A 131 -10.73 -4.30 -1.69
C VAL A 131 -10.25 -5.08 -0.48
N LEU A 132 -9.06 -5.66 -0.55
CA LEU A 132 -8.39 -6.31 0.57
C LEU A 132 -7.18 -5.46 0.97
N ASP A 133 -7.17 -5.03 2.21
CA ASP A 133 -6.06 -4.36 2.86
C ASP A 133 -5.49 -5.26 3.95
N ILE A 134 -4.19 -5.43 4.00
CA ILE A 134 -3.51 -6.32 4.93
C ILE A 134 -2.54 -5.51 5.76
N SER A 135 -2.66 -5.62 7.09
CA SER A 135 -1.72 -5.04 8.04
C SER A 135 -1.20 -6.10 8.99
N VAL A 136 0.10 -6.09 9.19
CA VAL A 136 0.78 -6.98 10.14
C VAL A 136 1.38 -6.11 11.24
N TYR A 137 1.21 -6.49 12.50
CA TYR A 137 1.72 -5.73 13.63
C TYR A 137 1.95 -6.63 14.85
N SER A 138 2.84 -6.20 15.75
CA SER A 138 2.95 -6.77 17.09
C SER A 138 2.30 -5.83 18.11
N PRO A 139 1.59 -6.33 19.13
CA PRO A 139 0.96 -5.50 20.15
C PRO A 139 1.97 -4.70 21.00
N THR A 140 3.25 -5.04 20.90
CA THR A 140 4.34 -4.37 21.61
C THR A 140 5.16 -3.42 20.75
N ASP A 141 4.86 -3.26 19.46
CA ASP A 141 5.60 -2.39 18.55
C ASP A 141 5.70 -0.96 19.09
N ASN A 142 4.59 -0.38 19.53
CA ASN A 142 4.55 0.97 20.09
C ASN A 142 5.17 1.09 21.48
N GLN A 143 5.53 0.00 22.14
CA GLN A 143 6.22 0.02 23.45
C GLN A 143 7.74 0.18 23.29
N HIS A 144 8.29 -0.27 22.16
CA HIS A 144 9.74 -0.34 21.95
C HIS A 144 10.24 0.63 20.88
N TRP A 145 10.02 0.31 19.59
CA TRP A 145 10.66 0.99 18.47
C TRP A 145 9.75 1.97 17.75
N PHE A 146 8.47 1.61 17.65
CA PHE A 146 7.48 2.32 16.83
C PHE A 146 6.48 3.07 17.69
N LYS A 147 6.96 3.93 18.56
CA LYS A 147 6.14 4.70 19.50
C LYS A 147 4.97 5.44 18.85
N TYR A 148 5.08 5.73 17.57
CA TYR A 148 4.08 6.48 16.81
C TYR A 148 3.25 5.61 15.86
N LEU A 149 3.43 4.31 15.94
CA LEU A 149 2.68 3.36 15.12
C LEU A 149 1.18 3.43 15.45
N ASP A 150 0.37 3.56 14.44
CA ASP A 150 -1.07 3.71 14.56
C ASP A 150 -1.77 2.71 13.64
N PHE A 151 -2.65 1.89 14.21
CA PHE A 151 -3.44 0.87 13.51
C PHE A 151 -4.92 1.22 13.53
N ARG A 152 -5.26 2.50 13.57
CA ARG A 152 -6.65 2.96 13.44
C ARG A 152 -7.14 2.85 12.00
N PRO A 153 -8.47 2.78 11.79
CA PRO A 153 -9.05 2.92 10.46
C PRO A 153 -8.67 4.26 9.81
N ASP A 154 -8.59 4.30 8.48
CA ASP A 154 -8.24 5.51 7.72
C ASP A 154 -9.21 6.68 7.95
N ASN A 155 -10.44 6.39 8.37
CA ASN A 155 -11.46 7.41 8.66
C ASN A 155 -11.25 8.14 10.00
N ASP A 156 -10.38 7.61 10.87
CA ASP A 156 -10.11 8.18 12.20
C ASP A 156 -8.81 9.02 12.21
N LEU A 157 -8.47 9.62 11.07
CA LEU A 157 -7.33 10.53 10.96
C LEU A 157 -7.61 11.82 11.70
N ASP A 158 -7.45 11.78 13.02
CA ASP A 158 -7.41 12.98 13.83
C ASP A 158 -5.98 13.54 13.81
N ASP A 159 -5.83 14.83 13.48
CA ASP A 159 -4.57 15.58 13.53
C ASP A 159 -4.12 15.81 14.99
N GLN A 160 -4.30 14.84 15.87
CA GLN A 160 -3.82 14.96 17.24
C GLN A 160 -2.32 15.16 17.22
N GLU A 161 -1.90 16.34 17.67
CA GLU A 161 -0.49 16.60 18.04
C GLU A 161 -0.06 15.51 19.01
N THR A 162 0.79 14.62 18.56
CA THR A 162 1.32 13.58 19.43
C THR A 162 2.26 14.22 20.44
N ALA A 163 2.02 13.89 21.69
CA ALA A 163 2.95 14.17 22.77
C ALA A 163 4.36 13.68 22.39
N ILE A 164 5.36 14.50 22.62
CA ILE A 164 6.77 14.08 22.53
C ILE A 164 6.95 12.95 23.54
N LEU A 165 7.28 11.75 23.03
CA LEU A 165 7.43 10.58 23.87
C LEU A 165 8.83 10.52 24.45
N ASP A 166 8.90 10.30 25.75
CA ASP A 166 10.12 10.10 26.50
C ASP A 166 10.09 8.71 27.14
N ASP A 167 11.02 7.84 26.73
CA ASP A 167 11.17 6.48 27.26
C ASP A 167 12.67 6.10 27.28
N PRO A 168 13.44 6.66 28.23
CA PRO A 168 14.87 6.42 28.30
C PRO A 168 15.25 4.94 28.47
N ALA A 169 14.34 4.12 29.01
CA ALA A 169 14.56 2.69 29.18
C ALA A 169 14.70 1.98 27.82
N HIS A 170 14.08 2.51 26.76
CA HIS A 170 14.16 2.03 25.40
C HIS A 170 14.94 2.96 24.47
N GLY A 171 15.73 3.88 25.04
CA GLY A 171 16.56 4.80 24.28
C GLY A 171 15.82 6.00 23.68
N TRP A 172 14.54 6.23 24.04
CA TRP A 172 13.77 7.36 23.54
C TRP A 172 13.93 8.58 24.46
N VAL A 173 14.51 9.66 23.93
CA VAL A 173 14.68 10.95 24.61
C VAL A 173 14.16 12.06 23.70
N ALA A 174 13.27 12.88 24.22
CA ALA A 174 12.67 14.00 23.50
C ALA A 174 12.03 13.59 22.13
N GLY A 175 11.42 12.43 22.08
CA GLY A 175 10.77 11.89 20.87
C GLY A 175 11.73 11.23 19.88
N GLN A 176 13.00 11.04 20.25
CA GLN A 176 14.03 10.40 19.43
C GLN A 176 14.54 9.12 20.08
N ASN A 177 14.89 8.16 19.24
CA ASN A 177 15.60 6.97 19.71
C ASN A 177 17.11 7.22 19.67
N ASN A 178 17.69 7.52 20.83
CA ASN A 178 19.13 7.73 21.04
C ASN A 178 19.79 6.45 21.59
N SER A 179 19.51 5.31 21.04
CA SER A 179 20.17 4.06 21.46
C SER A 179 21.64 4.06 21.01
N ASP A 180 22.48 4.76 21.75
CA ASP A 180 23.96 4.80 21.64
C ASP A 180 24.63 3.44 21.86
N ALA A 181 23.86 2.40 22.05
CA ALA A 181 24.36 1.10 22.49
C ALA A 181 24.79 0.15 21.35
N GLY A 182 25.20 0.64 20.18
CA GLY A 182 25.77 -0.24 19.13
C GLY A 182 24.83 -1.36 18.65
N ILE A 183 23.65 -1.40 19.22
CA ILE A 183 22.56 -2.29 18.85
C ILE A 183 21.56 -1.42 18.11
N LEU A 184 21.84 -1.20 16.85
CA LEU A 184 20.80 -0.69 15.97
C LEU A 184 19.55 -1.52 16.20
N PRO A 185 18.39 -0.88 16.34
CA PRO A 185 17.16 -1.61 16.17
C PRO A 185 17.33 -2.32 14.84
N THR A 186 17.42 -3.62 14.88
CA THR A 186 17.43 -4.32 13.64
C THR A 186 16.17 -3.86 12.95
N THR A 187 16.35 -3.39 11.76
CA THR A 187 15.38 -3.02 10.75
C THR A 187 14.14 -3.87 10.72
N ALA A 188 14.26 -4.97 11.38
CA ALA A 188 13.31 -6.03 11.53
C ALA A 188 11.87 -5.56 11.66
N LEU A 189 11.56 -4.48 12.29
CA LEU A 189 10.18 -4.23 12.66
C LEU A 189 9.40 -3.31 11.72
N PHE A 190 10.05 -2.43 10.94
CA PHE A 190 9.36 -1.67 9.90
C PHE A 190 9.35 -2.36 8.56
N ASP A 191 10.37 -3.10 8.32
CA ASP A 191 10.42 -4.05 7.25
C ASP A 191 9.50 -5.24 7.56
N ASP A 192 9.04 -5.43 8.79
CA ASP A 192 8.28 -6.59 9.26
C ASP A 192 6.79 -6.56 8.97
N ILE A 193 6.26 -5.51 8.41
CA ILE A 193 5.00 -5.73 7.70
C ILE A 193 5.23 -6.72 6.56
N MET A 194 6.49 -6.88 6.11
CA MET A 194 6.95 -7.87 5.13
C MET A 194 8.45 -8.23 5.23
N ASN A 195 9.18 -7.88 6.30
CA ASN A 195 10.64 -8.09 6.40
C ASN A 195 11.07 -8.74 7.70
N PHE A 196 11.66 -9.90 7.60
CA PHE A 196 12.40 -10.57 8.67
C PHE A 196 13.89 -10.41 8.45
N VAL A 197 14.62 -9.89 9.45
CA VAL A 197 16.08 -9.81 9.36
C VAL A 197 16.73 -10.93 10.14
N MET A 198 17.40 -11.77 9.44
CA MET A 198 18.55 -12.53 9.95
C MET A 198 19.62 -12.51 8.88
N ASN A 199 20.80 -13.04 9.13
CA ASN A 199 22.01 -12.98 8.30
C ASN A 199 21.79 -12.68 6.81
N PRO A 200 22.54 -11.75 6.21
CA PRO A 200 22.27 -11.24 4.85
C PRO A 200 22.15 -12.25 3.72
N GLY A 201 22.52 -13.51 3.94
CA GLY A 201 22.43 -14.59 2.94
C GLY A 201 21.19 -15.48 3.09
N ASP A 202 20.76 -15.78 4.33
CA ASP A 202 19.72 -16.81 4.55
C ASP A 202 18.30 -16.24 4.62
N ILE A 203 18.14 -14.95 4.70
CA ILE A 203 16.86 -14.33 5.03
C ILE A 203 16.17 -13.74 3.83
N ALA A 204 16.90 -13.16 2.90
CA ALA A 204 16.32 -12.72 1.64
C ALA A 204 15.51 -13.88 1.03
N ASP A 205 16.09 -15.08 1.02
CA ASP A 205 15.42 -16.27 0.49
C ASP A 205 14.14 -16.67 1.23
N GLN A 206 14.10 -16.60 2.57
CA GLN A 206 12.90 -17.00 3.33
C GLN A 206 11.76 -15.98 3.21
N GLN A 207 12.08 -14.71 3.21
CA GLN A 207 11.10 -13.63 3.00
C GLN A 207 10.52 -13.72 1.59
N ASP A 208 11.36 -13.92 0.59
CA ASP A 208 10.93 -14.06 -0.79
C ASP A 208 10.06 -15.28 -0.99
N ILE A 209 10.30 -16.39 -0.28
CA ILE A 209 9.41 -17.55 -0.25
C ILE A 209 8.05 -17.18 0.34
N GLY A 210 7.99 -16.43 1.45
CA GLY A 210 6.74 -15.96 2.05
C GLY A 210 5.96 -15.05 1.10
N ASN A 211 6.62 -14.07 0.49
CA ASN A 211 6.02 -13.18 -0.51
C ASN A 211 5.53 -13.95 -1.73
N GLN A 212 6.30 -14.92 -2.20
CA GLN A 212 5.91 -15.76 -3.33
C GLN A 212 4.67 -16.58 -3.03
N GLN A 213 4.56 -17.18 -1.85
CA GLN A 213 3.39 -17.97 -1.42
C GLN A 213 2.15 -17.08 -1.25
N LEU A 214 2.31 -15.89 -0.66
CA LEU A 214 1.25 -14.90 -0.54
C LEU A 214 0.71 -14.51 -1.92
N ILE A 215 1.60 -14.15 -2.84
CA ILE A 215 1.21 -13.73 -4.20
C ILE A 215 0.54 -14.87 -4.97
N GLU A 216 1.02 -16.12 -4.82
CA GLU A 216 0.38 -17.28 -5.45
C GLU A 216 -1.04 -17.52 -4.93
N SER A 217 -1.29 -17.24 -3.65
CA SER A 217 -2.62 -17.39 -3.06
C SER A 217 -3.66 -16.44 -3.67
N PHE A 218 -3.24 -15.28 -4.19
CA PHE A 218 -4.14 -14.33 -4.86
C PHE A 218 -4.75 -14.89 -6.15
N ARG A 219 -4.11 -15.85 -6.80
CA ARG A 219 -4.64 -16.46 -8.04
C ARG A 219 -5.93 -17.24 -7.85
N SER A 220 -6.15 -17.78 -6.66
CA SER A 220 -7.36 -18.54 -6.32
C SER A 220 -8.51 -17.66 -5.84
N THR A 221 -8.26 -16.35 -5.67
CA THR A 221 -9.24 -15.40 -5.16
C THR A 221 -9.93 -14.64 -6.29
N LYS A 222 -11.11 -14.09 -6.01
CA LYS A 222 -11.82 -13.18 -6.90
C LYS A 222 -11.40 -11.72 -6.67
N LEU A 223 -10.16 -11.53 -6.22
CA LEU A 223 -9.57 -10.23 -5.97
C LEU A 223 -9.49 -9.43 -7.27
N CYS A 224 -10.06 -8.23 -7.28
CA CYS A 224 -10.02 -7.33 -8.44
C CYS A 224 -9.00 -6.22 -8.28
N LYS A 225 -8.76 -5.77 -7.06
CA LYS A 225 -7.78 -4.71 -6.74
C LYS A 225 -6.76 -5.23 -5.75
N LEU A 226 -5.49 -5.01 -6.04
CA LEU A 226 -4.37 -5.33 -5.17
C LEU A 226 -3.48 -4.11 -5.00
N THR A 227 -3.26 -3.70 -3.75
CA THR A 227 -2.29 -2.68 -3.38
C THR A 227 -1.33 -3.29 -2.37
N ILE A 228 -0.04 -3.31 -2.71
CA ILE A 228 1.04 -3.77 -1.83
C ILE A 228 2.06 -2.66 -1.72
N PHE A 229 2.43 -2.31 -0.51
CA PHE A 229 3.45 -1.31 -0.21
C PHE A 229 4.44 -1.90 0.77
N GLU A 230 5.70 -2.02 0.36
CA GLU A 230 6.79 -2.41 1.24
C GLU A 230 7.46 -1.13 1.77
N ASN A 231 7.33 -0.87 3.08
CA ASN A 231 7.96 0.28 3.70
C ASN A 231 9.46 0.02 3.88
N PHE A 232 10.28 1.08 3.89
CA PHE A 232 11.71 0.99 4.12
C PHE A 232 12.22 2.22 4.88
N THR A 233 13.36 2.07 5.55
CA THR A 233 14.04 3.19 6.19
C THR A 233 15.25 3.63 5.38
N GLU A 234 15.39 4.94 5.20
CA GLU A 234 16.47 5.55 4.43
C GLU A 234 17.74 5.80 5.27
N GLU A 235 17.69 5.62 6.59
CA GLU A 235 18.77 5.98 7.50
C GLU A 235 19.89 4.93 7.61
N TYR A 236 19.61 3.67 7.32
CA TYR A 236 20.61 2.61 7.47
C TYR A 236 21.80 2.72 6.52
N PRO A 237 21.65 3.15 5.26
CA PRO A 237 22.79 3.38 4.38
C PRO A 237 23.70 4.50 4.87
N GLU A 238 23.15 5.51 5.55
CA GLU A 238 23.92 6.67 6.07
C GLU A 238 24.74 6.32 7.32
N ALA A 239 24.36 5.31 8.08
CA ALA A 239 25.06 4.91 9.31
C ALA A 239 26.37 4.13 9.06
N GLY A 240 26.81 3.98 7.81
CA GLY A 240 28.07 3.27 7.47
C GLY A 240 28.04 1.76 7.71
N ILE A 241 26.88 1.20 8.04
CA ILE A 241 26.69 -0.23 8.20
C ILE A 241 26.44 -0.82 6.83
N VAL A 242 27.14 -1.92 6.50
CA VAL A 242 26.98 -2.62 5.21
C VAL A 242 25.65 -3.38 5.20
N PHE A 243 24.54 -2.61 5.15
CA PHE A 243 23.27 -3.17 4.72
C PHE A 243 23.08 -2.84 3.24
N PRO A 244 22.53 -3.73 2.44
CA PRO A 244 22.11 -3.37 1.10
C PRO A 244 21.12 -2.20 1.25
N ALA A 245 21.45 -1.07 0.64
CA ALA A 245 20.72 0.21 0.77
C ALA A 245 19.22 0.11 0.47
N ILE A 246 18.84 -0.92 -0.24
CA ILE A 246 17.47 -1.33 -0.54
C ILE A 246 17.57 -2.85 -0.76
N ARG A 247 16.63 -3.61 -0.24
CA ARG A 247 16.52 -5.05 -0.47
C ARG A 247 16.75 -5.39 -1.95
N ALA A 248 17.56 -6.40 -2.23
CA ALA A 248 17.65 -6.95 -3.57
C ALA A 248 16.31 -7.63 -3.89
N LEU A 249 15.57 -7.08 -4.84
CA LEU A 249 14.26 -7.61 -5.22
C LEU A 249 14.43 -8.94 -5.97
N ASP A 250 13.72 -9.98 -5.53
CA ASP A 250 13.75 -11.27 -6.18
C ASP A 250 12.96 -11.25 -7.50
N PRO A 251 13.56 -11.59 -8.63
CA PRO A 251 12.85 -11.73 -9.90
C PRO A 251 11.69 -12.74 -9.85
N ASP A 252 11.78 -13.77 -9.01
CA ASP A 252 10.72 -14.77 -8.86
C ASP A 252 9.47 -14.19 -8.21
N VAL A 253 9.60 -13.26 -7.26
CA VAL A 253 8.47 -12.48 -6.72
C VAL A 253 7.80 -11.70 -7.84
N SER A 254 8.58 -11.03 -8.68
CA SER A 254 8.06 -10.28 -9.84
C SER A 254 7.33 -11.20 -10.81
N ARG A 255 7.90 -12.35 -11.18
CA ARG A 255 7.28 -13.34 -12.07
C ARG A 255 5.94 -13.84 -11.55
N LYS A 256 5.85 -14.15 -10.24
CA LYS A 256 4.62 -14.61 -9.61
C LYS A 256 3.57 -13.51 -9.57
N LEU A 257 3.97 -12.27 -9.27
CA LEU A 257 3.06 -11.12 -9.26
C LEU A 257 2.50 -10.83 -10.66
N VAL A 258 3.33 -10.84 -11.70
CA VAL A 258 2.89 -10.67 -13.09
C VAL A 258 1.79 -11.68 -13.42
N ARG A 259 2.02 -12.95 -13.14
CA ARG A 259 1.06 -14.02 -13.41
C ARG A 259 -0.23 -13.89 -12.60
N SER A 260 -0.12 -13.50 -11.34
CA SER A 260 -1.27 -13.31 -10.44
C SER A 260 -2.07 -12.05 -10.78
N SER A 261 -1.49 -11.09 -11.49
CA SER A 261 -2.14 -9.83 -11.85
C SER A 261 -3.06 -9.92 -13.09
N LEU A 262 -3.02 -11.00 -13.86
CA LEU A 262 -3.73 -11.12 -15.15
C LEU A 262 -5.26 -10.93 -15.06
N HIS A 263 -5.84 -11.18 -13.90
CA HIS A 263 -7.28 -11.06 -13.67
C HIS A 263 -7.68 -9.76 -12.95
N LEU A 264 -6.70 -9.00 -12.45
CA LEU A 264 -6.94 -7.78 -11.69
C LEU A 264 -7.49 -6.65 -12.58
N THR A 265 -8.22 -5.74 -11.95
CA THR A 265 -8.61 -4.44 -12.52
C THR A 265 -7.64 -3.33 -12.12
N THR A 266 -7.05 -3.44 -10.94
CA THR A 266 -6.06 -2.49 -10.42
C THR A 266 -4.92 -3.23 -9.73
N LEU A 267 -3.70 -2.89 -10.09
CA LEU A 267 -2.49 -3.33 -9.40
C LEU A 267 -1.65 -2.12 -9.00
N SER A 268 -1.34 -2.02 -7.72
CA SER A 268 -0.33 -1.11 -7.19
C SER A 268 0.67 -1.93 -6.36
N ALA A 269 1.93 -1.99 -6.79
CA ALA A 269 2.98 -2.73 -6.09
C ALA A 269 4.20 -1.83 -5.94
N SER A 270 4.38 -1.30 -4.73
CA SER A 270 5.39 -0.30 -4.42
C SER A 270 6.48 -0.90 -3.55
N PHE A 271 7.72 -0.82 -4.02
CA PHE A 271 8.97 -1.30 -3.41
C PHE A 271 9.10 -2.82 -3.23
N ILE A 272 8.04 -3.59 -3.34
CA ILE A 272 8.06 -5.06 -3.30
C ILE A 272 8.55 -5.70 -4.60
N VAL A 273 8.37 -5.02 -5.73
CA VAL A 273 8.86 -5.41 -7.04
C VAL A 273 9.46 -4.21 -7.77
N ASP A 274 10.36 -4.47 -8.71
CA ASP A 274 10.85 -3.46 -9.66
C ASP A 274 10.11 -3.57 -10.99
N ALA A 275 9.73 -2.43 -11.56
CA ALA A 275 9.03 -2.40 -12.84
C ALA A 275 9.85 -3.05 -13.96
N SER A 276 11.18 -2.92 -13.96
CA SER A 276 12.05 -3.56 -14.94
C SER A 276 11.93 -5.07 -14.89
N HIS A 277 11.94 -5.66 -13.69
CA HIS A 277 11.75 -7.10 -13.50
C HIS A 277 10.33 -7.53 -13.85
N PHE A 278 9.32 -6.74 -13.44
CA PHE A 278 7.92 -7.02 -13.78
C PHE A 278 7.72 -7.13 -15.30
N PHE A 279 8.21 -6.18 -16.07
CA PHE A 279 8.04 -6.18 -17.52
C PHE A 279 8.91 -7.23 -18.22
N ALA A 280 10.10 -7.55 -17.69
CA ALA A 280 10.96 -8.61 -18.24
C ALA A 280 10.32 -9.99 -18.15
N GLU A 281 9.47 -10.22 -17.15
CA GLU A 281 8.76 -11.50 -16.93
C GLU A 281 7.44 -11.61 -17.73
N CYS A 282 7.01 -10.56 -18.43
CA CYS A 282 5.79 -10.56 -19.22
C CYS A 282 5.92 -11.47 -20.45
N GLN A 283 5.11 -12.51 -20.53
CA GLN A 283 5.09 -13.41 -21.68
C GLN A 283 4.23 -12.85 -22.83
N ASP A 284 4.57 -13.22 -24.07
CA ASP A 284 3.86 -12.73 -25.23
C ASP A 284 2.40 -13.15 -25.30
N SER A 285 2.07 -14.31 -24.75
CA SER A 285 0.73 -14.86 -24.73
C SER A 285 -0.19 -14.24 -23.64
N TRP A 286 0.35 -13.44 -22.74
CA TRP A 286 -0.42 -12.89 -21.61
C TRP A 286 -1.14 -11.60 -21.99
N VAL A 287 -2.42 -11.51 -21.59
CA VAL A 287 -3.29 -10.35 -21.80
C VAL A 287 -4.01 -10.01 -20.51
N TRP A 288 -3.89 -8.78 -20.07
CA TRP A 288 -4.62 -8.24 -18.91
C TRP A 288 -5.98 -7.69 -19.35
N LYS A 289 -6.96 -8.57 -19.49
CA LYS A 289 -8.28 -8.23 -20.07
C LYS A 289 -9.04 -7.13 -19.30
N ASN A 290 -8.77 -6.97 -18.00
CA ASN A 290 -9.54 -6.11 -17.12
C ASN A 290 -8.72 -5.01 -16.45
N LEU A 291 -7.40 -5.00 -16.58
CA LEU A 291 -6.54 -4.05 -15.90
C LEU A 291 -6.75 -2.64 -16.45
N THR A 292 -7.18 -1.74 -15.56
CA THR A 292 -7.40 -0.32 -15.85
C THR A 292 -6.31 0.57 -15.26
N SER A 293 -5.70 0.13 -14.15
CA SER A 293 -4.64 0.90 -13.46
C SER A 293 -3.49 -0.02 -13.04
N LEU A 294 -2.28 0.39 -13.39
CA LEU A 294 -1.03 -0.26 -13.01
C LEU A 294 -0.08 0.78 -12.41
N THR A 295 0.34 0.56 -11.16
CA THR A 295 1.31 1.44 -10.49
C THR A 295 2.43 0.59 -9.90
N LEU A 296 3.67 0.85 -10.33
CA LEU A 296 4.87 0.12 -9.91
C LEU A 296 5.99 1.09 -9.55
N THR A 297 6.86 0.67 -8.63
CA THR A 297 8.13 1.37 -8.41
C THR A 297 9.21 0.85 -9.35
N SER A 298 10.15 1.73 -9.70
CA SER A 298 11.35 1.34 -10.45
C SER A 298 12.58 2.05 -9.94
N ARG A 299 13.60 1.28 -9.61
CA ARG A 299 14.93 1.80 -9.27
C ARG A 299 15.63 2.47 -10.44
N ALA A 300 15.26 2.12 -11.68
CA ALA A 300 15.78 2.76 -12.86
C ALA A 300 15.38 4.25 -12.98
N LEU A 301 14.31 4.68 -12.32
CA LEU A 301 13.88 6.08 -12.32
C LEU A 301 14.69 6.90 -11.30
N THR A 302 15.97 7.09 -11.60
CA THR A 302 16.89 7.95 -10.86
C THR A 302 17.84 8.66 -11.83
N GLU A 303 18.42 9.76 -11.37
CA GLU A 303 19.38 10.55 -12.13
C GLU A 303 20.68 9.77 -12.46
N SER A 304 21.05 8.82 -11.62
CA SER A 304 22.27 8.01 -11.79
C SER A 304 22.12 6.83 -12.75
N THR A 305 20.92 6.54 -13.20
CA THR A 305 20.66 5.42 -14.13
C THR A 305 20.96 5.83 -15.57
N SER A 306 21.53 4.91 -16.34
CA SER A 306 21.80 5.18 -17.75
C SER A 306 20.51 5.44 -18.54
N PRO A 307 20.49 6.39 -19.48
CA PRO A 307 19.32 6.61 -20.34
C PRO A 307 18.89 5.33 -21.09
N SER A 308 19.85 4.48 -21.46
CA SER A 308 19.56 3.20 -22.12
C SER A 308 18.71 2.26 -21.27
N ASP A 309 19.00 2.16 -19.97
CA ASP A 309 18.25 1.28 -19.06
C ASP A 309 16.84 1.81 -18.83
N ILE A 310 16.70 3.13 -18.69
CA ILE A 310 15.40 3.78 -18.56
C ILE A 310 14.58 3.56 -19.84
N ASN A 311 15.16 3.78 -21.00
CA ASN A 311 14.50 3.60 -22.29
C ASN A 311 14.12 2.12 -22.52
N GLY A 312 15.00 1.18 -22.15
CA GLY A 312 14.72 -0.26 -22.20
C GLY A 312 13.50 -0.64 -21.35
N MET A 313 13.44 -0.15 -20.11
CA MET A 313 12.30 -0.37 -19.22
C MET A 313 11.01 0.25 -19.78
N LEU A 314 11.06 1.50 -20.27
CA LEU A 314 9.88 2.19 -20.83
C LEU A 314 9.39 1.55 -22.13
N HIS A 315 10.29 1.00 -22.93
CA HIS A 315 9.92 0.22 -24.10
C HIS A 315 9.22 -1.10 -23.72
N ALA A 316 9.75 -1.81 -22.73
CA ALA A 316 9.11 -3.02 -22.20
C ALA A 316 7.75 -2.71 -21.56
N ALA A 317 7.62 -1.58 -20.85
CA ALA A 317 6.36 -1.10 -20.32
C ALA A 317 5.32 -0.83 -21.42
N ALA A 318 5.72 -0.21 -22.53
CA ALA A 318 4.84 0.02 -23.67
C ALA A 318 4.38 -1.31 -24.31
N ALA A 319 5.29 -2.28 -24.46
CA ALA A 319 4.95 -3.61 -24.96
C ALA A 319 3.93 -4.34 -24.06
N ALA A 320 4.06 -4.20 -22.74
CA ALA A 320 3.09 -4.72 -21.80
C ALA A 320 1.74 -3.96 -21.87
N ALA A 321 1.77 -2.62 -21.92
CA ALA A 321 0.58 -1.78 -22.04
C ALA A 321 -0.24 -2.11 -23.29
N PHE A 322 0.41 -2.46 -24.38
CA PHE A 322 -0.25 -2.91 -25.61
C PHE A 322 -1.12 -4.16 -25.39
N LYS A 323 -0.80 -4.98 -24.39
CA LYS A 323 -1.56 -6.18 -23.98
C LYS A 323 -2.59 -5.90 -22.88
N MET A 324 -2.83 -4.63 -22.54
CA MET A 324 -3.77 -4.16 -21.52
C MET A 324 -4.88 -3.30 -22.15
N PRO A 325 -5.88 -3.91 -22.83
CA PRO A 325 -6.83 -3.17 -23.68
C PRO A 325 -7.71 -2.18 -22.92
N LYS A 326 -7.87 -2.34 -21.60
CA LYS A 326 -8.66 -1.45 -20.75
C LYS A 326 -7.80 -0.51 -19.91
N LEU A 327 -6.50 -0.45 -20.17
CA LEU A 327 -5.59 0.39 -19.36
C LEU A 327 -5.94 1.87 -19.55
N ASP A 328 -6.31 2.52 -18.45
CA ASP A 328 -6.54 3.95 -18.36
C ASP A 328 -5.29 4.69 -17.86
N THR A 329 -4.59 4.11 -16.88
CA THR A 329 -3.41 4.72 -16.29
C THR A 329 -2.32 3.70 -16.00
N MET A 330 -1.08 4.02 -16.39
CA MET A 330 0.13 3.33 -15.94
C MET A 330 1.08 4.35 -15.29
N GLU A 331 1.49 4.07 -14.05
CA GLU A 331 2.43 4.89 -13.29
C GLU A 331 3.66 4.07 -12.92
N LEU A 332 4.82 4.54 -13.35
CA LEU A 332 6.11 4.03 -12.92
C LEU A 332 6.78 5.15 -12.13
N TRP A 333 7.14 4.87 -10.88
CA TRP A 333 7.64 5.92 -10.01
C TRP A 333 8.80 5.45 -9.13
N ASN A 334 9.52 6.40 -8.59
CA ASN A 334 10.53 6.19 -7.56
C ASN A 334 10.47 7.34 -6.56
N GLY A 335 10.75 7.03 -5.29
CA GLY A 335 10.77 8.02 -4.22
C GLY A 335 11.71 7.62 -3.11
N ARG A 336 12.65 8.51 -2.78
CA ARG A 336 13.55 8.44 -1.64
C ARG A 336 14.05 9.85 -1.31
N ARG A 337 14.81 10.04 -0.27
CA ARG A 337 15.35 11.35 0.09
C ARG A 337 16.08 12.00 -1.10
N GLY A 338 15.68 13.21 -1.45
CA GLY A 338 16.21 13.97 -2.59
C GLY A 338 15.76 13.52 -3.97
N VAL A 339 15.05 12.39 -4.08
CA VAL A 339 14.62 11.80 -5.35
C VAL A 339 13.11 11.58 -5.36
N ALA A 340 12.46 12.12 -6.36
CA ALA A 340 11.08 11.78 -6.72
C ALA A 340 10.97 11.79 -8.24
N MET A 341 10.56 10.68 -8.84
CA MET A 341 10.47 10.51 -10.28
C MET A 341 9.20 9.77 -10.62
N LEU A 342 8.48 10.24 -11.64
CA LEU A 342 7.24 9.65 -12.15
C LEU A 342 7.26 9.67 -13.67
N PHE A 343 7.00 8.52 -14.26
CA PHE A 343 6.48 8.36 -15.60
C PHE A 343 5.03 7.92 -15.50
N ARG A 344 4.11 8.69 -16.08
CA ARG A 344 2.68 8.37 -16.10
C ARG A 344 2.14 8.39 -17.51
N TYR A 345 1.57 7.29 -17.96
CA TYR A 345 0.72 7.23 -19.13
C TYR A 345 -0.74 7.33 -18.72
N GLN A 346 -1.50 8.17 -19.40
CA GLN A 346 -2.95 8.30 -19.24
C GLN A 346 -3.61 8.17 -20.61
N ARG A 347 -4.59 7.28 -20.71
CA ARG A 347 -5.35 7.04 -21.93
C ARG A 347 -6.10 8.29 -22.36
N ALA A 348 -6.27 8.47 -23.66
CA ALA A 348 -7.09 9.53 -24.22
C ALA A 348 -8.54 9.43 -23.75
N GLN A 349 -9.09 10.55 -23.33
CA GLN A 349 -10.47 10.68 -22.87
C GLN A 349 -11.09 11.94 -23.50
N ASN A 350 -12.39 11.91 -23.77
CA ASN A 350 -13.15 13.11 -24.19
C ASN A 350 -12.49 13.87 -25.37
N TRP A 351 -12.03 13.14 -26.39
CA TRP A 351 -11.37 13.71 -27.57
C TRP A 351 -10.01 14.38 -27.29
N GLN A 352 -9.46 14.25 -26.08
CA GLN A 352 -8.11 14.66 -25.77
C GLN A 352 -7.11 13.56 -26.12
N PRO A 353 -5.90 13.89 -26.55
CA PRO A 353 -4.86 12.89 -26.81
C PRO A 353 -4.48 12.14 -25.53
N ALA A 354 -3.87 10.95 -25.68
CA ALA A 354 -3.22 10.30 -24.56
C ALA A 354 -2.09 11.19 -24.02
N ILE A 355 -1.85 11.15 -22.72
CA ILE A 355 -0.84 12.01 -22.08
C ILE A 355 0.23 11.15 -21.45
N ILE A 356 1.49 11.43 -21.71
CA ILE A 356 2.60 10.97 -20.92
C ILE A 356 3.13 12.15 -20.11
N THR A 357 3.04 12.02 -18.78
CA THR A 357 3.58 12.98 -17.83
C THR A 357 4.90 12.46 -17.26
N LEU A 358 5.94 13.27 -17.40
CA LEU A 358 7.24 13.09 -16.75
C LEU A 358 7.34 14.13 -15.63
N ARG A 359 7.35 13.67 -14.38
CA ARG A 359 7.40 14.58 -13.24
C ARG A 359 8.48 14.11 -12.27
N GLY A 360 9.35 15.02 -11.84
CA GLY A 360 10.37 14.61 -10.90
C GLY A 360 11.37 15.68 -10.51
N THR A 361 12.31 15.25 -9.65
CA THR A 361 13.43 16.08 -9.15
C THR A 361 14.55 16.24 -10.16
N SER A 362 14.58 15.41 -11.20
CA SER A 362 15.49 15.54 -12.33
C SER A 362 14.73 15.42 -13.65
N VAL A 363 15.36 15.91 -14.72
CA VAL A 363 14.77 15.87 -16.05
C VAL A 363 14.95 14.47 -16.63
N LEU A 364 13.84 13.79 -16.91
CA LEU A 364 13.85 12.55 -17.66
C LEU A 364 13.74 12.89 -19.16
N ALA A 365 14.86 12.84 -19.86
CA ALA A 365 14.85 13.04 -21.31
C ALA A 365 14.35 11.76 -22.00
N LEU A 366 13.18 11.82 -22.65
CA LEU A 366 12.70 10.78 -23.55
C LEU A 366 13.13 11.11 -24.99
N ASP A 367 14.45 11.07 -25.24
CA ASP A 367 15.00 11.42 -26.52
C ASP A 367 15.05 10.22 -27.49
N ASP A 368 14.72 9.01 -27.03
CA ASP A 368 14.73 7.82 -27.85
C ASP A 368 13.44 7.73 -28.71
N PRO A 369 13.55 7.90 -30.04
CA PRO A 369 12.38 7.84 -30.93
C PRO A 369 11.68 6.47 -30.91
N THR A 370 12.37 5.40 -30.50
CA THR A 370 11.80 4.06 -30.45
C THR A 370 10.82 3.94 -29.28
N VAL A 371 11.14 4.54 -28.12
CA VAL A 371 10.25 4.60 -26.95
C VAL A 371 9.02 5.46 -27.28
N VAL A 372 9.23 6.63 -27.87
CA VAL A 372 8.12 7.52 -28.28
C VAL A 372 7.17 6.79 -29.22
N ARG A 373 7.70 6.12 -30.26
CA ARG A 373 6.89 5.34 -31.21
C ARG A 373 6.17 4.19 -30.56
N ALA A 374 6.78 3.51 -29.59
CA ALA A 374 6.14 2.42 -28.85
C ALA A 374 4.92 2.91 -28.09
N TRP A 375 5.00 4.06 -27.42
CA TRP A 375 3.87 4.65 -26.70
C TRP A 375 2.81 5.28 -27.63
N ASP A 376 3.19 5.81 -28.79
CA ASP A 376 2.23 6.22 -29.83
C ASP A 376 1.41 5.03 -30.32
N ASN A 377 2.05 3.87 -30.52
CA ASN A 377 1.35 2.64 -30.89
C ASN A 377 0.36 2.20 -29.79
N VAL A 378 0.71 2.32 -28.52
CA VAL A 378 -0.20 2.05 -27.38
C VAL A 378 -1.39 3.01 -27.41
N ALA A 379 -1.16 4.31 -27.58
CA ALA A 379 -2.21 5.32 -27.66
C ALA A 379 -3.14 5.08 -28.85
N TYR A 380 -2.58 4.73 -30.00
CA TYR A 380 -3.35 4.38 -31.20
C TYR A 380 -4.21 3.15 -30.99
N GLN A 381 -3.65 2.09 -30.40
CA GLN A 381 -4.39 0.84 -30.07
C GLN A 381 -5.55 1.09 -29.10
N HIS A 382 -5.32 1.94 -28.10
CA HIS A 382 -6.32 2.17 -27.04
C HIS A 382 -7.41 3.17 -27.42
N SER A 383 -7.10 4.16 -28.30
CA SER A 383 -7.99 5.31 -28.54
C SER A 383 -7.86 5.95 -29.93
N HIS A 384 -7.14 5.31 -30.86
CA HIS A 384 -6.87 5.83 -32.21
C HIS A 384 -6.23 7.25 -32.20
N GLY A 385 -5.52 7.60 -31.12
CA GLY A 385 -4.88 8.88 -30.91
C GLY A 385 -3.35 8.80 -30.90
N THR A 386 -2.73 9.93 -30.66
CA THR A 386 -1.28 10.09 -30.43
C THR A 386 -1.02 10.46 -28.98
N VAL A 387 0.26 10.43 -28.57
CA VAL A 387 0.68 10.80 -27.23
C VAL A 387 1.12 12.27 -27.19
N LYS A 388 0.68 12.99 -26.16
CA LYS A 388 1.23 14.31 -25.78
C LYS A 388 2.15 14.14 -24.59
N PHE A 389 3.36 14.68 -24.67
CA PHE A 389 4.32 14.69 -23.56
C PHE A 389 4.17 15.96 -22.71
N VAL A 390 4.14 15.79 -21.41
CA VAL A 390 4.11 16.87 -20.43
C VAL A 390 5.24 16.65 -19.45
N GLN A 391 6.05 17.67 -19.20
CA GLN A 391 7.14 17.62 -18.23
C GLN A 391 6.90 18.60 -17.12
N ASP A 392 7.11 18.15 -15.88
CA ASP A 392 6.95 18.93 -14.66
C ASP A 392 8.10 18.65 -13.69
N SER A 393 8.57 19.68 -12.99
CA SER A 393 9.72 19.59 -12.11
C SER A 393 9.32 19.73 -10.64
N ILE A 394 9.99 18.97 -9.77
CA ILE A 394 9.85 19.03 -8.32
C ILE A 394 11.18 19.47 -7.72
N ASP A 395 11.13 20.40 -6.76
CA ASP A 395 12.30 20.81 -5.98
C ASP A 395 12.77 19.65 -5.09
N SER A 396 13.98 19.13 -5.32
CA SER A 396 14.58 18.02 -4.57
C SER A 396 14.71 18.29 -3.09
N ASN A 397 14.86 19.57 -2.67
CA ASN A 397 14.91 19.95 -1.25
C ASN A 397 13.59 19.69 -0.50
N LYS A 398 12.50 19.56 -1.21
CA LYS A 398 11.18 19.22 -0.63
C LYS A 398 11.01 17.72 -0.40
N ILE A 399 11.83 16.89 -1.03
CA ILE A 399 11.76 15.43 -0.90
C ILE A 399 12.70 14.99 0.21
N ARG A 400 12.14 14.74 1.36
CA ARG A 400 12.88 14.39 2.58
C ARG A 400 12.76 12.91 2.91
N SER A 401 11.76 12.24 2.28
CA SER A 401 11.47 10.83 2.40
C SER A 401 10.65 10.35 1.21
N HIS A 402 10.51 9.04 1.08
CA HIS A 402 9.61 8.44 0.09
C HIS A 402 8.14 8.87 0.30
N ALA A 403 7.72 9.19 1.53
CA ALA A 403 6.37 9.71 1.78
C ALA A 403 6.17 11.12 1.20
N ASP A 404 7.20 12.00 1.26
CA ASP A 404 7.15 13.29 0.56
C ASP A 404 7.07 13.10 -0.95
N ALA A 405 7.81 12.12 -1.48
CA ALA A 405 7.76 11.79 -2.91
C ALA A 405 6.34 11.34 -3.31
N ILE A 406 5.71 10.41 -2.58
CA ILE A 406 4.33 9.96 -2.85
C ILE A 406 3.38 11.16 -2.90
N ARG A 407 3.44 12.06 -1.91
CA ARG A 407 2.57 13.23 -1.84
C ARG A 407 2.81 14.22 -2.98
N LEU A 408 4.08 14.49 -3.33
CA LEU A 408 4.42 15.53 -4.30
C LEU A 408 4.36 15.03 -5.74
N LEU A 409 4.53 13.75 -6.00
CA LEU A 409 4.32 13.15 -7.31
C LEU A 409 2.84 13.20 -7.73
N GLY A 410 1.91 13.22 -6.77
CA GLY A 410 0.49 13.27 -7.05
C GLY A 410 0.04 12.03 -7.83
N LEU A 411 0.36 10.85 -7.31
CA LEU A 411 -0.03 9.58 -7.91
C LEU A 411 -1.57 9.49 -8.02
N SER A 412 -2.05 8.91 -9.10
CA SER A 412 -3.49 8.76 -9.36
C SER A 412 -4.12 7.60 -8.60
N THR A 413 -3.28 6.68 -8.10
CA THR A 413 -3.70 5.50 -7.34
C THR A 413 -3.14 5.61 -5.92
N ASP A 414 -3.93 5.24 -4.92
CA ASP A 414 -3.45 5.10 -3.55
C ASP A 414 -2.43 3.95 -3.49
N VAL A 415 -1.16 4.29 -3.35
CA VAL A 415 -0.04 3.32 -3.30
C VAL A 415 0.24 2.84 -1.88
N VAL A 416 -0.24 3.56 -0.89
CA VAL A 416 -0.09 3.28 0.54
C VAL A 416 -1.35 3.80 1.26
N ARG A 417 -1.71 3.18 2.37
CA ARG A 417 -2.84 3.65 3.18
C ARG A 417 -2.60 5.07 3.68
N PRO A 418 -3.64 5.93 3.71
CA PRO A 418 -3.53 7.29 4.25
C PRO A 418 -2.92 7.35 5.66
N VAL A 419 -3.35 6.45 6.55
CA VAL A 419 -2.81 6.36 7.91
C VAL A 419 -1.32 6.03 7.92
N SER A 420 -0.88 5.10 7.09
CA SER A 420 0.52 4.71 6.96
C SER A 420 1.37 5.84 6.36
N LEU A 421 0.83 6.56 5.37
CA LEU A 421 1.49 7.73 4.78
C LEU A 421 1.71 8.83 5.82
N GLN A 422 0.68 9.13 6.62
CA GLN A 422 0.79 10.12 7.70
C GLN A 422 1.82 9.70 8.76
N GLN A 423 1.85 8.42 9.10
CA GLN A 423 2.83 7.86 10.02
C GLN A 423 4.27 8.06 9.51
N ILE A 424 4.55 7.70 8.25
CA ILE A 424 5.88 7.88 7.64
C ILE A 424 6.28 9.36 7.64
N LEU A 425 5.37 10.26 7.26
CA LEU A 425 5.60 11.71 7.28
C LEU A 425 5.91 12.21 8.69
N ARG A 426 5.19 11.71 9.70
CA ARG A 426 5.36 12.08 11.09
C ARG A 426 6.70 11.62 11.66
N GLU A 427 7.08 10.37 11.43
CA GLU A 427 8.38 9.83 11.84
C GLU A 427 9.53 10.63 11.27
N ASN A 428 9.49 10.93 9.97
CA ASN A 428 10.50 11.76 9.34
C ASN A 428 10.54 13.18 9.90
N ARG A 429 9.41 13.74 10.33
CA ARG A 429 9.37 15.06 11.00
C ARG A 429 10.04 15.01 12.37
N LEU A 430 9.76 14.01 13.17
CA LEU A 430 10.29 13.84 14.53
C LEU A 430 11.80 13.62 14.53
N ARG A 431 12.31 12.77 13.67
CA ARG A 431 13.76 12.53 13.49
C ARG A 431 14.53 13.80 13.19
N ARG A 432 13.92 14.76 12.51
CA ARG A 432 14.55 16.03 12.12
C ARG A 432 14.55 17.10 13.20
N THR A 433 13.56 17.11 14.06
CA THR A 433 13.52 18.08 15.17
C THR A 433 14.59 17.80 16.22
N GLY A 434 15.04 16.55 16.34
CA GLY A 434 16.08 16.17 17.27
C GLY A 434 17.50 16.49 16.80
N HIS A 435 17.82 16.32 15.54
CA HIS A 435 19.16 16.67 15.00
C HIS A 435 19.51 18.19 15.14
N ARG A 436 18.54 19.05 15.41
CA ARG A 436 18.75 20.48 15.56
C ARG A 436 19.18 20.93 16.96
N ARG A 437 19.15 20.06 17.98
CA ARG A 437 19.51 20.45 19.35
C ARG A 437 20.96 20.24 19.71
N ASP A 438 21.74 19.51 18.90
CA ASP A 438 23.14 19.19 19.24
C ASP A 438 24.18 20.17 18.68
N TRP A 439 23.78 21.36 18.20
CA TRP A 439 24.69 22.38 17.65
C TRP A 439 24.44 23.78 18.21
N TYR A 440 24.29 23.88 19.56
CA TYR A 440 24.47 25.16 20.27
C TYR A 440 25.11 24.94 21.63
#